data_b57e77a397bba69585a3a2eb34976a7b
#
_entry.id   b57e77a397bba69585a3a2eb34976a7b
#
_cell.length_a   1.000
_cell.length_b   1.000
_cell.length_c   1.000
_cell.angle_alpha   90.00
_cell.angle_beta   90.00
_cell.angle_gamma   90.00
#
_symmetry.space_group_name_H-M   'P 1'
#
loop_
_entity.id
_entity.type
_entity.pdbx_description
1 polymer ?
#
loop_
_entity_poly.entity_id
_entity_poly.type
_entity_poly.pdbx_seq_one_letter_code
_entity_poly.pdbx_strand_id
1 'polypeptide(L)'
;DGYQSVKSGGVATGTIINTGAEGGPDSDNSYTGQKVQGTAESTTINKNGRQIILFSGIARDTLIYAGGDQSVHGRALNTTLNGGYQYVHKDGLALNTVINEGGWQVVKAGGAVGNTTINQNGELRVHAGGEATAVTQNTGGALVTSTAATVTGINRLGAFSVVEGKADNVVLENGGRLDVLTGHTATNTRVDDGGTLDVRNGGTATTVSMGNGGVLLADSGAAVSGT
;
A
#
# COMPACT_ATOMS: atom_id res chain seq x y z
N ASP A 1 20.03 -8.05 -20.95
CA ASP A 1 19.26 -6.86 -20.56
C ASP A 1 18.24 -6.56 -21.64
N GLY A 2 16.96 -6.72 -21.38
CA GLY A 2 15.88 -6.52 -22.35
C GLY A 2 14.93 -5.40 -21.90
N TYR A 3 14.54 -4.55 -22.88
CA TYR A 3 13.54 -3.52 -22.67
C TYR A 3 12.37 -3.75 -23.61
N GLN A 4 11.14 -3.73 -23.08
CA GLN A 4 9.92 -3.79 -23.86
C GLN A 4 9.12 -2.49 -23.70
N SER A 5 8.79 -1.84 -24.81
CA SER A 5 7.89 -0.68 -24.81
C SER A 5 6.57 -1.04 -25.48
N VAL A 6 5.51 -1.10 -24.71
CA VAL A 6 4.15 -1.30 -25.20
C VAL A 6 3.53 0.08 -25.46
N LYS A 7 3.51 0.48 -26.72
CA LYS A 7 3.00 1.79 -27.15
C LYS A 7 1.47 1.84 -27.09
N SER A 8 0.90 3.05 -27.17
CA SER A 8 -0.56 3.25 -27.21
C SER A 8 -1.21 2.39 -28.30
N GLY A 9 -2.26 1.66 -27.96
CA GLY A 9 -2.92 0.69 -28.82
C GLY A 9 -2.21 -0.67 -28.96
N GLY A 10 -0.96 -0.79 -28.49
CA GLY A 10 -0.25 -2.07 -28.46
C GLY A 10 -0.67 -2.94 -27.29
N VAL A 11 -0.55 -4.26 -27.49
CA VAL A 11 -0.81 -5.28 -26.46
C VAL A 11 0.41 -6.18 -26.32
N ALA A 12 0.84 -6.44 -25.07
CA ALA A 12 1.86 -7.44 -24.75
C ALA A 12 1.25 -8.45 -23.77
N THR A 13 1.38 -9.74 -24.05
CA THR A 13 0.82 -10.80 -23.22
C THR A 13 1.92 -11.78 -22.80
N GLY A 14 1.87 -12.25 -21.56
CA GLY A 14 2.77 -13.27 -21.03
C GLY A 14 4.23 -12.81 -20.89
N THR A 15 4.48 -11.51 -20.69
CA THR A 15 5.84 -10.99 -20.54
C THR A 15 6.45 -11.46 -19.23
N ILE A 16 7.68 -11.95 -19.27
CA ILE A 16 8.47 -12.28 -18.09
C ILE A 16 9.64 -11.30 -17.99
N ILE A 17 9.73 -10.58 -16.89
CA ILE A 17 10.77 -9.60 -16.61
C ILE A 17 11.68 -10.17 -15.51
N ASN A 18 12.89 -10.60 -15.89
CA ASN A 18 13.81 -11.29 -14.97
C ASN A 18 14.88 -10.37 -14.36
N THR A 19 15.29 -9.34 -15.09
CA THR A 19 16.30 -8.38 -14.62
C THR A 19 15.99 -7.01 -15.18
N GLY A 20 16.08 -6.02 -14.33
CA GLY A 20 16.00 -4.62 -14.68
C GLY A 20 17.32 -3.90 -14.38
N ALA A 21 17.51 -2.67 -14.87
CA ALA A 21 18.70 -1.90 -14.55
C ALA A 21 18.76 -1.52 -13.08
N GLU A 22 19.96 -1.28 -12.62
CA GLU A 22 20.23 -0.59 -11.37
C GLU A 22 19.63 0.83 -11.42
N GLY A 23 18.55 1.03 -10.73
CA GLY A 23 17.89 2.33 -10.57
C GLY A 23 16.84 2.20 -9.49
N GLY A 24 16.84 3.09 -8.49
CA GLY A 24 15.87 3.10 -7.41
C GLY A 24 14.45 3.34 -7.92
N PRO A 25 13.43 3.15 -7.06
CA PRO A 25 12.00 3.21 -7.42
C PRO A 25 11.53 4.53 -8.04
N ASP A 26 12.32 5.60 -7.95
CA ASP A 26 11.98 6.94 -8.42
C ASP A 26 12.80 7.40 -9.65
N SER A 27 13.64 6.55 -10.27
CA SER A 27 14.39 6.96 -11.46
C SER A 27 13.59 6.66 -12.73
N ASP A 28 13.01 7.68 -13.33
CA ASP A 28 12.32 7.65 -14.64
C ASP A 28 13.22 7.23 -15.83
N ASN A 29 14.49 6.98 -15.59
CA ASN A 29 15.50 6.85 -16.63
C ASN A 29 16.16 5.46 -16.72
N SER A 30 15.71 4.45 -15.97
CA SER A 30 16.26 3.11 -16.15
C SER A 30 15.48 2.33 -17.22
N TYR A 31 16.13 2.05 -18.31
CA TYR A 31 15.56 1.47 -19.54
C TYR A 31 15.45 -0.06 -19.54
N THR A 32 15.42 -0.70 -18.40
CA THR A 32 15.32 -2.16 -18.34
C THR A 32 14.01 -2.61 -17.71
N GLY A 33 13.33 -3.50 -18.39
CA GLY A 33 12.02 -4.01 -17.98
C GLY A 33 10.93 -3.67 -18.99
N GLN A 34 9.74 -3.36 -18.51
CA GLN A 34 8.58 -3.08 -19.38
C GLN A 34 7.99 -1.70 -19.10
N LYS A 35 7.82 -0.90 -20.15
CA LYS A 35 7.13 0.40 -20.12
C LYS A 35 5.81 0.30 -20.88
N VAL A 36 4.68 0.61 -20.21
CA VAL A 36 3.34 0.35 -20.73
C VAL A 36 2.60 1.67 -20.96
N GLN A 37 2.32 2.00 -22.22
CA GLN A 37 1.38 3.05 -22.65
C GLN A 37 0.11 2.45 -23.29
N GLY A 38 0.18 1.18 -23.72
CA GLY A 38 -0.92 0.36 -24.21
C GLY A 38 -1.43 -0.58 -23.11
N THR A 39 -1.55 -1.85 -23.45
CA THR A 39 -2.01 -2.87 -22.51
C THR A 39 -0.96 -3.96 -22.32
N ALA A 40 -0.63 -4.29 -21.07
CA ALA A 40 0.16 -5.47 -20.70
C ALA A 40 -0.74 -6.46 -19.96
N GLU A 41 -0.70 -7.73 -20.36
CA GLU A 41 -1.51 -8.78 -19.76
C GLU A 41 -0.62 -9.95 -19.31
N SER A 42 -0.94 -10.51 -18.15
CA SER A 42 -0.25 -11.68 -17.57
C SER A 42 1.27 -11.49 -17.50
N THR A 43 1.71 -10.33 -16.95
CA THR A 43 3.12 -10.05 -16.77
C THR A 43 3.64 -10.68 -15.48
N THR A 44 4.77 -11.38 -15.57
CA THR A 44 5.50 -11.85 -14.38
C THR A 44 6.74 -11.01 -14.18
N ILE A 45 6.89 -10.41 -12.99
CA ILE A 45 8.03 -9.58 -12.62
C ILE A 45 8.83 -10.31 -11.54
N ASN A 46 10.02 -10.75 -11.91
CA ASN A 46 10.94 -11.43 -11.00
C ASN A 46 11.92 -10.43 -10.36
N LYS A 47 12.83 -10.94 -9.54
CA LYS A 47 13.85 -10.14 -8.85
C LYS A 47 14.59 -9.20 -9.83
N ASN A 48 14.69 -7.94 -9.44
CA ASN A 48 15.26 -6.84 -10.23
C ASN A 48 14.51 -6.53 -11.55
N GLY A 49 13.35 -7.16 -11.78
CA GLY A 49 12.45 -6.81 -12.88
C GLY A 49 11.62 -5.57 -12.52
N ARG A 50 11.32 -4.73 -13.52
CA ARG A 50 10.54 -3.52 -13.35
C ARG A 50 9.50 -3.34 -14.45
N GLN A 51 8.26 -3.02 -14.05
CA GLN A 51 7.20 -2.58 -14.97
C GLN A 51 6.76 -1.15 -14.61
N ILE A 52 6.72 -0.26 -15.60
CA ILE A 52 6.23 1.12 -15.43
C ILE A 52 4.97 1.28 -16.27
N ILE A 53 3.85 1.54 -15.60
CA ILE A 53 2.56 1.78 -16.25
C ILE A 53 2.36 3.30 -16.32
N LEU A 54 2.42 3.86 -17.51
CA LEU A 54 2.25 5.29 -17.76
C LEU A 54 0.76 5.69 -17.76
N PHE A 55 0.45 6.97 -17.77
CA PHE A 55 -0.91 7.53 -17.61
C PHE A 55 -2.01 6.87 -18.46
N SER A 56 -1.72 6.51 -19.71
CA SER A 56 -2.68 5.82 -20.60
C SER A 56 -2.56 4.30 -20.54
N GLY A 57 -1.53 3.78 -19.85
CA GLY A 57 -1.20 2.37 -19.79
C GLY A 57 -2.14 1.58 -18.87
N ILE A 58 -2.36 0.34 -19.23
CA ILE A 58 -3.13 -0.63 -18.43
C ILE A 58 -2.28 -1.90 -18.28
N ALA A 59 -2.06 -2.34 -17.04
CA ALA A 59 -1.55 -3.68 -16.77
C ALA A 59 -2.65 -4.53 -16.11
N ARG A 60 -2.78 -5.78 -16.54
CA ARG A 60 -3.73 -6.75 -16.01
C ARG A 60 -3.00 -8.02 -15.59
N ASP A 61 -3.48 -8.63 -14.50
CA ASP A 61 -3.02 -9.95 -14.07
C ASP A 61 -1.48 -10.01 -13.92
N THR A 62 -0.92 -9.02 -13.19
CA THR A 62 0.51 -8.94 -12.95
C THR A 62 0.89 -9.72 -11.69
N LEU A 63 1.90 -10.58 -11.79
CA LEU A 63 2.49 -11.32 -10.68
C LEU A 63 3.89 -10.78 -10.37
N ILE A 64 4.11 -10.33 -9.13
CA ILE A 64 5.36 -9.68 -8.72
C ILE A 64 6.02 -10.47 -7.59
N TYR A 65 7.18 -11.03 -7.87
CA TYR A 65 7.98 -11.78 -6.90
C TYR A 65 8.97 -10.89 -6.15
N ALA A 66 9.58 -11.45 -5.12
CA ALA A 66 10.53 -10.76 -4.26
C ALA A 66 11.62 -10.02 -5.05
N GLY A 67 11.75 -8.73 -4.78
CA GLY A 67 12.69 -7.84 -5.47
C GLY A 67 12.26 -7.37 -6.85
N GLY A 68 11.06 -7.74 -7.33
CA GLY A 68 10.42 -7.12 -8.49
C GLY A 68 9.58 -5.91 -8.12
N ASP A 69 9.42 -4.94 -9.01
CA ASP A 69 8.61 -3.76 -8.77
C ASP A 69 7.71 -3.33 -9.94
N GLN A 70 6.57 -2.73 -9.58
CA GLN A 70 5.63 -2.13 -10.52
C GLN A 70 5.34 -0.68 -10.10
N SER A 71 5.61 0.28 -10.98
CA SER A 71 5.26 1.70 -10.80
C SER A 71 4.00 2.05 -11.58
N VAL A 72 2.96 2.52 -10.88
CA VAL A 72 1.62 2.76 -11.45
C VAL A 72 1.35 4.25 -11.54
N HIS A 73 1.42 4.81 -12.75
CA HIS A 73 0.92 6.15 -13.10
C HIS A 73 -0.35 6.08 -13.97
N GLY A 74 -0.69 4.88 -14.45
CA GLY A 74 -1.89 4.54 -15.18
C GLY A 74 -2.78 3.62 -14.36
N ARG A 75 -3.14 2.46 -14.92
CA ARG A 75 -4.06 1.52 -14.26
C ARG A 75 -3.43 0.13 -14.12
N ALA A 76 -3.41 -0.38 -12.90
CA ALA A 76 -3.08 -1.77 -12.60
C ALA A 76 -4.32 -2.51 -12.11
N LEU A 77 -4.60 -3.68 -12.67
CA LEU A 77 -5.77 -4.50 -12.33
C LEU A 77 -5.32 -5.92 -12.02
N ASN A 78 -5.81 -6.48 -10.91
CA ASN A 78 -5.50 -7.84 -10.49
C ASN A 78 -3.99 -8.08 -10.31
N THR A 79 -3.33 -7.31 -9.45
CA THR A 79 -1.91 -7.50 -9.15
C THR A 79 -1.74 -8.40 -7.93
N THR A 80 -0.85 -9.39 -8.00
CA THR A 80 -0.47 -10.21 -6.86
C THR A 80 0.98 -9.95 -6.49
N LEU A 81 1.22 -9.57 -5.22
CA LEU A 81 2.54 -9.30 -4.67
C LEU A 81 2.99 -10.47 -3.80
N ASN A 82 3.93 -11.28 -4.29
CA ASN A 82 4.57 -12.37 -3.57
C ASN A 82 6.00 -11.94 -3.17
N GLY A 83 6.09 -11.01 -2.22
CA GLY A 83 7.36 -10.41 -1.81
C GLY A 83 7.84 -9.25 -2.69
N GLY A 84 7.06 -8.87 -3.71
CA GLY A 84 7.38 -7.75 -4.59
C GLY A 84 6.73 -6.44 -4.16
N TYR A 85 6.98 -5.37 -4.93
CA TYR A 85 6.57 -4.01 -4.60
C TYR A 85 5.65 -3.42 -5.67
N GLN A 86 4.59 -2.72 -5.25
CA GLN A 86 3.76 -1.90 -6.14
C GLN A 86 3.69 -0.47 -5.59
N TYR A 87 4.09 0.50 -6.40
CA TYR A 87 4.02 1.93 -6.07
C TYR A 87 2.92 2.59 -6.89
N VAL A 88 1.88 3.09 -6.22
CA VAL A 88 0.78 3.82 -6.87
C VAL A 88 1.03 5.30 -6.68
N HIS A 89 1.39 5.96 -7.78
CA HIS A 89 1.74 7.38 -7.81
C HIS A 89 0.50 8.26 -7.96
N LYS A 90 0.69 9.57 -7.91
CA LYS A 90 -0.36 10.55 -8.20
C LYS A 90 -1.05 10.22 -9.52
N ASP A 91 -2.38 10.25 -9.53
CA ASP A 91 -3.27 9.92 -10.65
C ASP A 91 -3.23 8.43 -11.09
N GLY A 92 -2.39 7.60 -10.46
CA GLY A 92 -2.37 6.15 -10.64
C GLY A 92 -3.51 5.47 -9.90
N LEU A 93 -4.03 4.38 -10.49
CA LEU A 93 -5.10 3.56 -9.92
C LEU A 93 -4.71 2.09 -9.94
N ALA A 94 -4.74 1.43 -8.77
CA ALA A 94 -4.61 -0.02 -8.68
C ALA A 94 -5.87 -0.64 -8.06
N LEU A 95 -6.43 -1.66 -8.71
CA LEU A 95 -7.63 -2.36 -8.28
C LEU A 95 -7.36 -3.87 -8.14
N ASN A 96 -7.97 -4.48 -7.11
CA ASN A 96 -7.89 -5.91 -6.83
C ASN A 96 -6.43 -6.37 -6.62
N THR A 97 -5.70 -5.68 -5.73
CA THR A 97 -4.34 -6.09 -5.37
C THR A 97 -4.38 -7.08 -4.20
N VAL A 98 -3.67 -8.19 -4.34
CA VAL A 98 -3.43 -9.14 -3.25
C VAL A 98 -2.00 -9.02 -2.78
N ILE A 99 -1.80 -8.70 -1.51
CA ILE A 99 -0.49 -8.53 -0.88
C ILE A 99 -0.23 -9.73 0.02
N ASN A 100 0.65 -10.62 -0.43
CA ASN A 100 1.08 -11.77 0.32
C ASN A 100 2.37 -11.49 1.11
N GLU A 101 2.90 -12.49 1.79
CA GLU A 101 4.09 -12.40 2.62
C GLU A 101 5.24 -11.66 1.91
N GLY A 102 5.80 -10.66 2.60
CA GLY A 102 6.89 -9.81 2.10
C GLY A 102 6.50 -8.86 0.97
N GLY A 103 5.25 -8.90 0.51
CA GLY A 103 4.74 -7.96 -0.50
C GLY A 103 4.40 -6.60 0.10
N TRP A 104 4.63 -5.52 -0.65
CA TRP A 104 4.34 -4.16 -0.23
C TRP A 104 3.61 -3.38 -1.32
N GLN A 105 2.48 -2.78 -0.96
CA GLN A 105 1.80 -1.79 -1.80
C GLN A 105 1.91 -0.41 -1.14
N VAL A 106 2.45 0.56 -1.87
CA VAL A 106 2.65 1.93 -1.40
C VAL A 106 1.80 2.89 -2.21
N VAL A 107 0.87 3.57 -1.55
CA VAL A 107 -0.01 4.57 -2.16
C VAL A 107 0.53 5.96 -1.81
N LYS A 108 1.02 6.66 -2.83
CA LYS A 108 1.53 8.03 -2.69
C LYS A 108 0.37 9.04 -2.67
N ALA A 109 0.65 10.29 -2.29
CA ALA A 109 -0.33 11.37 -2.35
C ALA A 109 -0.95 11.50 -3.75
N GLY A 110 -2.28 11.51 -3.83
CA GLY A 110 -3.05 11.56 -5.08
C GLY A 110 -3.10 10.23 -5.85
N GLY A 111 -2.51 9.16 -5.35
CA GLY A 111 -2.71 7.79 -5.84
C GLY A 111 -3.93 7.15 -5.18
N ALA A 112 -4.57 6.21 -5.87
CA ALA A 112 -5.76 5.52 -5.39
C ALA A 112 -5.67 4.01 -5.57
N VAL A 113 -6.14 3.26 -4.56
CA VAL A 113 -6.30 1.81 -4.64
C VAL A 113 -7.68 1.38 -4.17
N GLY A 114 -8.18 0.28 -4.74
CA GLY A 114 -9.46 -0.31 -4.34
C GLY A 114 -9.42 -1.83 -4.31
N ASN A 115 -10.19 -2.43 -3.38
CA ASN A 115 -10.26 -3.89 -3.20
C ASN A 115 -8.86 -4.51 -2.95
N THR A 116 -8.05 -3.89 -2.06
CA THR A 116 -6.76 -4.44 -1.66
C THR A 116 -6.94 -5.45 -0.53
N THR A 117 -6.40 -6.65 -0.69
CA THR A 117 -6.33 -7.66 0.38
C THR A 117 -4.91 -7.72 0.93
N ILE A 118 -4.78 -7.51 2.25
CA ILE A 118 -3.51 -7.61 2.97
C ILE A 118 -3.51 -8.93 3.72
N ASN A 119 -2.69 -9.87 3.29
CA ASN A 119 -2.51 -11.15 3.96
C ASN A 119 -1.39 -11.07 5.01
N GLN A 120 -1.23 -12.13 5.78
CA GLN A 120 -0.20 -12.25 6.80
C GLN A 120 1.19 -11.88 6.23
N ASN A 121 1.93 -11.03 6.96
CA ASN A 121 3.25 -10.51 6.58
C ASN A 121 3.28 -9.69 5.27
N GLY A 122 2.11 -9.31 4.74
CA GLY A 122 1.99 -8.29 3.69
C GLY A 122 1.79 -6.90 4.29
N GLU A 123 2.15 -5.85 3.56
CA GLU A 123 2.02 -4.47 4.02
C GLU A 123 1.32 -3.58 2.99
N LEU A 124 0.29 -2.85 3.43
CA LEU A 124 -0.28 -1.70 2.72
C LEU A 124 0.16 -0.41 3.41
N ARG A 125 0.85 0.46 2.68
CA ARG A 125 1.26 1.77 3.15
C ARG A 125 0.54 2.87 2.39
N VAL A 126 -0.25 3.69 3.09
CA VAL A 126 -1.00 4.81 2.50
C VAL A 126 -0.45 6.12 3.07
N HIS A 127 0.22 6.89 2.22
CA HIS A 127 0.75 8.19 2.62
C HIS A 127 -0.36 9.24 2.74
N ALA A 128 -0.08 10.34 3.44
CA ALA A 128 -0.96 11.49 3.51
C ALA A 128 -1.43 11.92 2.11
N GLY A 129 -2.74 12.11 1.93
CA GLY A 129 -3.36 12.42 0.64
C GLY A 129 -3.45 11.25 -0.36
N GLY A 130 -3.06 10.03 0.03
CA GLY A 130 -3.35 8.81 -0.70
C GLY A 130 -4.70 8.23 -0.31
N GLU A 131 -5.30 7.43 -1.19
CA GLU A 131 -6.63 6.84 -0.98
C GLU A 131 -6.59 5.31 -1.14
N ALA A 132 -7.17 4.59 -0.16
CA ALA A 132 -7.38 3.15 -0.23
C ALA A 132 -8.80 2.79 0.22
N THR A 133 -9.58 2.21 -0.68
CA THR A 133 -10.98 1.84 -0.41
C THR A 133 -11.21 0.35 -0.50
N ALA A 134 -12.19 -0.15 0.25
CA ALA A 134 -12.52 -1.58 0.29
C ALA A 134 -11.30 -2.47 0.62
N VAL A 135 -10.48 -2.04 1.59
CA VAL A 135 -9.33 -2.81 2.06
C VAL A 135 -9.82 -3.99 2.89
N THR A 136 -9.31 -5.18 2.65
CA THR A 136 -9.48 -6.34 3.52
C THR A 136 -8.17 -6.60 4.24
N GLN A 137 -8.12 -6.34 5.55
CA GLN A 137 -6.96 -6.63 6.38
C GLN A 137 -7.17 -7.96 7.09
N ASN A 138 -6.52 -9.00 6.61
CA ASN A 138 -6.48 -10.31 7.27
C ASN A 138 -5.52 -10.27 8.47
N THR A 139 -5.69 -11.19 9.41
CA THR A 139 -4.83 -11.30 10.60
C THR A 139 -3.36 -11.39 10.19
N GLY A 140 -2.52 -10.59 10.83
CA GLY A 140 -1.08 -10.49 10.53
C GLY A 140 -0.74 -9.64 9.32
N GLY A 141 -1.73 -9.01 8.67
CA GLY A 141 -1.51 -8.02 7.62
C GLY A 141 -1.24 -6.63 8.22
N ALA A 142 -0.23 -5.92 7.72
CA ALA A 142 0.18 -4.62 8.22
C ALA A 142 -0.47 -3.47 7.44
N LEU A 143 -1.16 -2.58 8.15
CA LEU A 143 -1.60 -1.28 7.63
C LEU A 143 -0.72 -0.17 8.21
N VAL A 144 -0.03 0.58 7.34
CA VAL A 144 0.78 1.74 7.74
C VAL A 144 0.16 3.00 7.13
N THR A 145 -0.32 3.91 7.97
CA THR A 145 -0.99 5.13 7.51
C THR A 145 -0.94 6.25 8.55
N SER A 146 -1.48 7.39 8.20
CA SER A 146 -1.73 8.51 9.11
C SER A 146 -3.17 9.01 8.95
N THR A 147 -3.66 9.75 9.91
CA THR A 147 -4.99 10.36 9.85
C THR A 147 -5.17 11.43 8.75
N ALA A 148 -4.12 11.72 7.97
CA ALA A 148 -4.18 12.57 6.76
C ALA A 148 -4.37 11.78 5.46
N ALA A 149 -4.47 10.46 5.52
CA ALA A 149 -4.83 9.59 4.40
C ALA A 149 -6.34 9.28 4.42
N THR A 150 -6.84 8.71 3.33
CA THR A 150 -8.18 8.12 3.30
C THR A 150 -8.06 6.61 3.16
N VAL A 151 -8.52 5.88 4.19
CA VAL A 151 -8.51 4.41 4.16
C VAL A 151 -9.84 3.89 4.70
N THR A 152 -10.49 2.99 3.95
CA THR A 152 -11.71 2.32 4.40
C THR A 152 -11.65 0.84 4.09
N GLY A 153 -12.21 0.02 4.97
CA GLY A 153 -12.18 -1.43 4.74
C GLY A 153 -12.79 -2.24 5.86
N ILE A 154 -12.41 -3.49 5.90
CA ILE A 154 -12.75 -4.45 6.95
C ILE A 154 -11.49 -5.08 7.53
N ASN A 155 -11.50 -5.32 8.83
CA ASN A 155 -10.50 -6.11 9.56
C ASN A 155 -11.22 -7.13 10.47
N ARG A 156 -10.51 -7.85 11.33
CA ARG A 156 -11.11 -8.84 12.22
C ARG A 156 -12.10 -8.29 13.25
N LEU A 157 -12.13 -6.97 13.46
CA LEU A 157 -13.09 -6.30 14.35
C LEU A 157 -14.32 -5.75 13.61
N GLY A 158 -14.34 -5.85 12.27
CA GLY A 158 -15.41 -5.35 11.41
C GLY A 158 -14.95 -4.20 10.52
N ALA A 159 -15.87 -3.32 10.14
CA ALA A 159 -15.55 -2.16 9.31
C ALA A 159 -14.62 -1.18 10.06
N PHE A 160 -13.63 -0.65 9.37
CA PHE A 160 -12.74 0.38 9.86
C PHE A 160 -12.61 1.55 8.89
N SER A 161 -12.24 2.71 9.39
CA SER A 161 -12.02 3.88 8.56
C SER A 161 -10.91 4.79 9.08
N VAL A 162 -10.24 5.45 8.16
CA VAL A 162 -9.41 6.63 8.38
C VAL A 162 -9.84 7.65 7.34
N VAL A 163 -10.62 8.65 7.73
CA VAL A 163 -11.24 9.63 6.82
C VAL A 163 -11.31 10.98 7.51
N GLU A 164 -10.96 12.04 6.79
CA GLU A 164 -11.07 13.44 7.26
C GLU A 164 -10.51 13.67 8.68
N GLY A 165 -9.33 13.15 8.93
CA GLY A 165 -8.66 13.31 10.22
C GLY A 165 -9.18 12.42 11.35
N LYS A 166 -10.09 11.49 11.06
CA LYS A 166 -10.68 10.56 12.04
C LYS A 166 -10.35 9.12 11.67
N ALA A 167 -9.81 8.38 12.63
CA ALA A 167 -9.62 6.95 12.51
C ALA A 167 -10.60 6.23 13.46
N ASP A 168 -11.24 5.17 13.00
CA ASP A 168 -12.12 4.34 13.82
C ASP A 168 -11.91 2.86 13.54
N ASN A 169 -11.92 2.05 14.60
CA ASN A 169 -11.86 0.59 14.57
C ASN A 169 -10.61 0.02 13.86
N VAL A 170 -9.47 0.72 13.95
CA VAL A 170 -8.22 0.32 13.30
C VAL A 170 -7.49 -0.76 14.10
N VAL A 171 -6.99 -1.78 13.41
CA VAL A 171 -6.10 -2.81 13.97
C VAL A 171 -4.68 -2.58 13.49
N LEU A 172 -3.75 -2.48 14.43
CA LEU A 172 -2.32 -2.32 14.19
C LEU A 172 -1.59 -3.56 14.69
N GLU A 173 -0.96 -4.28 13.80
CA GLU A 173 -0.24 -5.52 14.09
C GLU A 173 0.87 -5.74 13.06
N ASN A 174 1.88 -6.51 13.42
CA ASN A 174 2.91 -7.01 12.50
C ASN A 174 3.61 -5.92 11.66
N GLY A 175 3.99 -4.80 12.28
CA GLY A 175 4.58 -3.63 11.61
C GLY A 175 3.55 -2.55 11.23
N GLY A 176 2.25 -2.80 11.42
CA GLY A 176 1.20 -1.81 11.21
C GLY A 176 1.40 -0.57 12.08
N ARG A 177 1.12 0.61 11.52
CA ARG A 177 1.30 1.89 12.20
C ARG A 177 0.21 2.89 11.83
N LEU A 178 -0.30 3.59 12.84
CA LEU A 178 -1.18 4.75 12.67
C LEU A 178 -0.56 5.97 13.34
N ASP A 179 -0.33 7.03 12.56
CA ASP A 179 0.06 8.35 13.08
C ASP A 179 -1.21 9.22 13.21
N VAL A 180 -1.57 9.57 14.45
CA VAL A 180 -2.68 10.50 14.74
C VAL A 180 -2.11 11.90 14.82
N LEU A 181 -2.43 12.73 13.84
CA LEU A 181 -1.85 14.06 13.70
C LEU A 181 -2.53 15.09 14.60
N THR A 182 -1.93 16.29 14.70
CA THR A 182 -2.46 17.44 15.46
C THR A 182 -3.90 17.78 15.04
N GLY A 183 -4.82 17.86 15.99
CA GLY A 183 -6.23 18.13 15.75
C GLY A 183 -7.05 16.95 15.21
N HIS A 184 -6.40 15.82 14.99
CA HIS A 184 -7.04 14.60 14.50
C HIS A 184 -7.37 13.63 15.65
N THR A 185 -8.23 12.65 15.35
CA THR A 185 -8.69 11.69 16.36
C THR A 185 -8.56 10.25 15.90
N ALA A 186 -8.36 9.35 16.85
CA ALA A 186 -8.50 7.90 16.67
C ALA A 186 -9.39 7.33 17.78
N THR A 187 -10.33 6.47 17.41
CA THR A 187 -11.22 5.78 18.34
C THR A 187 -11.15 4.28 18.10
N ASN A 188 -11.41 3.48 19.16
CA ASN A 188 -11.45 2.01 19.04
C ASN A 188 -10.22 1.42 18.34
N THR A 189 -9.01 1.94 18.65
CA THR A 189 -7.78 1.42 18.04
C THR A 189 -7.25 0.26 18.85
N ARG A 190 -7.04 -0.88 18.18
CA ARG A 190 -6.37 -2.03 18.77
C ARG A 190 -4.94 -2.11 18.29
N VAL A 191 -4.01 -2.22 19.22
CA VAL A 191 -2.56 -2.30 18.97
C VAL A 191 -2.05 -3.63 19.50
N ASP A 192 -1.77 -4.58 18.61
CA ASP A 192 -1.26 -5.90 18.94
C ASP A 192 0.24 -6.01 18.63
N ASP A 193 0.78 -7.22 18.71
CA ASP A 193 2.19 -7.49 18.54
C ASP A 193 2.77 -6.88 17.26
N GLY A 194 3.86 -6.12 17.41
CA GLY A 194 4.51 -5.38 16.33
C GLY A 194 3.73 -4.17 15.80
N GLY A 195 2.51 -3.90 16.31
CA GLY A 195 1.74 -2.69 15.95
C GLY A 195 2.23 -1.45 16.68
N THR A 196 2.05 -0.27 16.09
CA THR A 196 2.41 1.03 16.67
C THR A 196 1.30 2.06 16.48
N LEU A 197 0.80 2.63 17.57
CA LEU A 197 -0.02 3.83 17.56
C LEU A 197 0.84 5.01 17.99
N ASP A 198 0.95 6.04 17.15
CA ASP A 198 1.73 7.25 17.42
C ASP A 198 0.81 8.46 17.45
N VAL A 199 0.61 9.04 18.63
CA VAL A 199 -0.29 10.19 18.83
C VAL A 199 0.55 11.45 18.97
N ARG A 200 0.47 12.31 17.97
CA ARG A 200 1.23 13.54 17.92
C ARG A 200 0.66 14.60 18.86
N ASN A 201 1.47 15.62 19.18
CA ASN A 201 1.04 16.77 19.97
C ASN A 201 -0.30 17.33 19.44
N GLY A 202 -1.30 17.46 20.31
CA GLY A 202 -2.66 17.90 19.96
C GLY A 202 -3.51 16.86 19.23
N GLY A 203 -3.01 15.64 19.01
CA GLY A 203 -3.80 14.50 18.57
C GLY A 203 -4.53 13.84 19.73
N THR A 204 -5.62 13.14 19.46
CA THR A 204 -6.43 12.45 20.47
C THR A 204 -6.66 11.00 20.08
N ALA A 205 -6.42 10.07 20.99
CA ALA A 205 -6.77 8.66 20.83
C ALA A 205 -7.62 8.20 22.03
N THR A 206 -8.79 7.63 21.75
CA THR A 206 -9.72 7.15 22.78
C THR A 206 -10.05 5.67 22.56
N THR A 207 -10.37 4.97 23.66
CA THR A 207 -10.69 3.53 23.60
C THR A 207 -9.55 2.74 22.93
N VAL A 208 -8.31 3.04 23.34
CA VAL A 208 -7.13 2.29 22.85
C VAL A 208 -7.02 0.98 23.64
N SER A 209 -6.93 -0.13 22.92
CA SER A 209 -6.72 -1.45 23.50
C SER A 209 -5.33 -1.96 23.12
N MET A 210 -4.50 -2.23 24.13
CA MET A 210 -3.13 -2.71 23.93
C MET A 210 -3.03 -4.22 24.13
N GLY A 211 -2.53 -4.92 23.11
CA GLY A 211 -2.11 -6.32 23.22
C GLY A 211 -0.63 -6.43 23.61
N ASN A 212 -0.18 -7.65 23.87
CA ASN A 212 1.25 -7.92 24.12
C ASN A 212 2.06 -7.50 22.88
N GLY A 213 3.20 -6.84 23.07
CA GLY A 213 4.09 -6.42 21.99
C GLY A 213 3.61 -5.20 21.19
N GLY A 214 2.43 -4.65 21.50
CA GLY A 214 1.96 -3.39 20.94
C GLY A 214 2.71 -2.18 21.50
N VAL A 215 2.92 -1.15 20.69
CA VAL A 215 3.63 0.08 21.04
C VAL A 215 2.69 1.28 20.95
N LEU A 216 2.63 2.08 22.03
CA LEU A 216 1.96 3.38 22.05
C LEU A 216 3.02 4.46 22.27
N LEU A 217 3.11 5.39 21.33
CA LEU A 217 3.89 6.61 21.42
C LEU A 217 2.94 7.80 21.57
N ALA A 218 3.21 8.70 22.50
CA ALA A 218 2.41 9.88 22.70
C ALA A 218 3.31 11.09 22.96
N ASP A 219 3.19 12.10 22.12
CA ASP A 219 3.91 13.35 22.29
C ASP A 219 3.39 14.12 23.52
N SER A 220 4.18 15.05 24.04
CA SER A 220 3.72 16.01 25.05
C SER A 220 2.52 16.80 24.49
N GLY A 221 1.37 16.77 25.18
CA GLY A 221 0.12 17.39 24.71
C GLY A 221 -0.76 16.51 23.84
N ALA A 222 -0.39 15.25 23.60
CA ALA A 222 -1.33 14.24 23.09
C ALA A 222 -2.32 13.84 24.19
N ALA A 223 -3.57 13.55 23.80
CA ALA A 223 -4.58 13.00 24.69
C ALA A 223 -4.82 11.53 24.35
N VAL A 224 -4.54 10.64 25.30
CA VAL A 224 -4.77 9.19 25.10
C VAL A 224 -5.57 8.63 26.26
N SER A 225 -6.59 7.83 25.97
CA SER A 225 -7.36 7.07 26.93
C SER A 225 -7.72 5.68 26.39
N GLY A 226 -7.77 4.71 27.28
CA GLY A 226 -8.09 3.33 26.95
C GLY A 226 -7.67 2.36 28.06
N THR A 227 -7.79 1.09 27.81
CA THR A 227 -7.44 0.00 28.73
C THR A 227 -6.41 -0.92 28.11
#